data_37ab9a3a2832636fe85ecea6b4dbb4d2
#
_entry.id   37ab9a3a2832636fe85ecea6b4dbb4d2
#
_cell.length_a   1.000
_cell.length_b   1.000
_cell.length_c   1.000
_cell.angle_alpha   90.00
_cell.angle_beta   90.00
_cell.angle_gamma   90.00
#
_symmetry.space_group_name_H-M   'P 1'
#
loop_
_entity.id
_entity.type
_entity.pdbx_description
1 polymer ?
#
loop_
_entity_poly.entity_id
_entity_poly.type
_entity_poly.pdbx_seq_one_letter_code
_entity_poly.pdbx_strand_id
1 'polypeptide(L)'
;MTRLPRSAHRGRTALALTAVALVGAAALAAPGAATAIGAADLAATGGAARISPVDADLSDSLRAAVKEQDAKNVILLIGDGMGDSEITVARNYAYGAAGRFPGIDALPITGQYTTYSLYRADDPATGAVKGAPDYVPDSAATGSAWATGTKTYDNAISVDIDQERKDTLLEIAKANGLKTGNVTTAEIQDATPAVQAAHVDARSCYGPDSASCGNDALENGGLGSISEQILDTRADLTLGGGSATFAQTAKAGDWAGQTLFRQADERGYQVLGDATTAATADQLDALTVADQDAPVLGLFNSGNLPVRYAPTPATVGGADAAPQTCVANPSRPAEQPTLRAMTEKAIDLLDTGDEGFFLQVEGASIDKQDHAANACGQIGETVDLDEAVQAALTFAEADGNTLVIVTADHAHSSQIVDSTPPTSLSTALKTVDGSTMKVSYGTAAEGGSQQHTGTQLRIAAYGPGAANVAGLTDQTDTFFTISNALGLDRDIRNLSFGATAELSGSTFAPGARITLTAEGFRGDTQLIGSAPLFTERTATRDLNDGALTATAKAPTTPGDYSVTVTGAQSGKAITLAFTVKR
;
A
#
# COMPACT_ATOMS: atom_id res chain seq x y z
N MET A 1 48.00 28.39 47.57
CA MET A 1 47.63 28.58 48.99
C MET A 1 46.15 28.31 49.11
N THR A 2 45.62 27.40 49.69
CA THR A 2 45.60 26.60 50.86
C THR A 2 44.34 25.69 50.75
N ARG A 3 44.52 24.40 50.55
CA ARG A 3 44.09 23.25 51.35
C ARG A 3 42.64 23.02 51.67
N LEU A 4 42.26 21.85 51.23
CA LEU A 4 41.18 20.95 51.73
C LEU A 4 41.23 20.73 53.27
N PRO A 5 40.18 20.16 53.92
CA PRO A 5 40.21 18.70 54.03
C PRO A 5 38.86 17.95 53.94
N ARG A 6 39.05 16.62 53.77
CA ARG A 6 38.10 15.52 53.80
C ARG A 6 37.56 15.22 55.20
N SER A 7 36.34 14.63 55.28
CA SER A 7 36.20 13.43 56.12
C SER A 7 34.95 12.63 55.75
N ALA A 8 35.10 11.30 55.79
CA ALA A 8 34.12 10.27 55.52
C ALA A 8 33.32 9.92 56.78
N HIS A 9 32.11 9.38 56.59
CA HIS A 9 31.70 8.24 57.36
C HIS A 9 30.60 7.39 56.68
N ARG A 10 30.79 6.08 56.83
CA ARG A 10 29.99 4.96 56.32
C ARG A 10 28.71 4.80 57.12
N GLY A 11 27.64 4.38 56.48
CA GLY A 11 26.45 3.77 57.10
C GLY A 11 25.76 2.87 56.09
N ARG A 12 26.01 1.55 56.22
CA ARG A 12 25.23 0.52 55.49
C ARG A 12 23.93 0.30 56.26
N THR A 13 22.81 0.37 55.55
CA THR A 13 21.57 -0.24 56.01
C THR A 13 20.90 -0.95 54.79
N ALA A 14 20.80 -2.27 54.95
CA ALA A 14 20.07 -3.15 54.05
C ALA A 14 18.59 -2.86 54.18
N LEU A 15 17.87 -2.70 53.07
CA LEU A 15 16.40 -2.79 53.04
C LEU A 15 15.99 -3.82 52.00
N ALA A 16 15.15 -4.71 52.49
CA ALA A 16 14.62 -5.88 51.81
C ALA A 16 13.76 -5.49 50.59
N LEU A 17 13.99 -6.21 49.47
CA LEU A 17 13.07 -6.22 48.32
C LEU A 17 11.81 -6.99 48.70
N THR A 18 10.69 -6.30 48.75
CA THR A 18 9.37 -6.90 48.62
C THR A 18 8.90 -6.70 47.18
N ALA A 19 8.93 -7.77 46.40
CA ALA A 19 8.34 -7.81 45.08
C ALA A 19 6.82 -7.78 45.21
N VAL A 20 6.18 -6.66 44.85
CA VAL A 20 4.74 -6.60 44.62
C VAL A 20 4.53 -6.87 43.13
N ALA A 21 4.03 -8.05 42.79
CA ALA A 21 3.53 -8.36 41.46
C ALA A 21 2.25 -7.54 41.24
N LEU A 22 2.33 -6.47 40.49
CA LEU A 22 1.16 -5.82 39.87
C LEU A 22 0.80 -6.62 38.62
N VAL A 23 -0.25 -7.46 38.77
CA VAL A 23 -1.00 -7.97 37.63
C VAL A 23 -1.76 -6.75 37.05
N GLY A 24 -1.21 -6.15 36.02
CA GLY A 24 -1.89 -5.13 35.24
C GLY A 24 -2.96 -5.83 34.38
N ALA A 25 -4.23 -5.73 34.80
CA ALA A 25 -5.34 -5.96 33.90
C ALA A 25 -5.25 -4.88 32.81
N ALA A 26 -4.88 -5.25 31.58
CA ALA A 26 -5.06 -4.43 30.41
C ALA A 26 -6.58 -4.26 30.22
N ALA A 27 -7.10 -3.16 30.70
CA ALA A 27 -8.42 -2.69 30.29
C ALA A 27 -8.29 -2.39 28.78
N LEU A 28 -8.95 -3.17 27.95
CA LEU A 28 -9.27 -2.80 26.58
C LEU A 28 -10.00 -1.45 26.67
N ALA A 29 -9.27 -0.36 26.43
CA ALA A 29 -9.88 0.93 26.26
C ALA A 29 -10.74 0.83 24.99
N ALA A 30 -12.03 0.86 25.16
CA ALA A 30 -12.93 1.18 24.04
C ALA A 30 -12.40 2.43 23.36
N PRO A 31 -12.44 2.53 22.00
CA PRO A 31 -12.02 3.71 21.30
C PRO A 31 -12.72 4.90 21.93
N GLY A 32 -11.92 5.81 22.52
CA GLY A 32 -12.45 6.96 23.22
C GLY A 32 -13.29 7.75 22.22
N ALA A 33 -14.57 7.94 22.53
CA ALA A 33 -15.39 8.89 21.81
C ALA A 33 -14.62 10.22 21.83
N ALA A 34 -14.21 10.69 20.65
CA ALA A 34 -13.59 12.00 20.52
C ALA A 34 -14.51 13.00 21.17
N THR A 35 -14.07 13.59 22.25
CA THR A 35 -14.86 14.62 22.94
C THR A 35 -14.74 15.87 22.09
N ALA A 36 -15.84 16.30 21.49
CA ALA A 36 -15.91 17.62 20.88
C ALA A 36 -15.39 18.65 21.89
N ILE A 37 -14.61 19.62 21.42
CA ILE A 37 -14.09 20.70 22.26
C ILE A 37 -15.27 21.37 22.97
N GLY A 38 -15.25 21.44 24.30
CA GLY A 38 -16.38 21.92 25.08
C GLY A 38 -16.74 23.36 24.70
N ALA A 39 -18.04 23.70 24.68
CA ALA A 39 -18.51 25.04 24.36
C ALA A 39 -17.85 26.13 25.22
N ALA A 40 -17.49 25.81 26.47
CA ALA A 40 -16.79 26.72 27.38
C ALA A 40 -15.35 27.01 26.90
N ASP A 41 -14.65 26.03 26.38
CA ASP A 41 -13.27 26.16 25.85
C ASP A 41 -13.28 26.98 24.55
N LEU A 42 -14.25 26.74 23.68
CA LEU A 42 -14.45 27.53 22.46
C LEU A 42 -14.79 28.98 22.76
N ALA A 43 -15.66 29.23 23.75
CA ALA A 43 -16.01 30.60 24.18
C ALA A 43 -14.78 31.37 24.68
N ALA A 44 -13.87 30.71 25.41
CA ALA A 44 -12.63 31.31 25.90
C ALA A 44 -11.66 31.71 24.77
N THR A 45 -11.77 31.07 23.63
CA THR A 45 -10.92 31.35 22.44
C THR A 45 -11.66 32.13 21.34
N GLY A 46 -12.84 32.69 21.66
CA GLY A 46 -13.68 33.43 20.70
C GLY A 46 -14.32 32.53 19.66
N GLY A 47 -14.61 31.25 19.99
CA GLY A 47 -15.19 30.24 19.10
C GLY A 47 -14.20 29.54 18.20
N ALA A 48 -12.90 29.78 18.38
CA ALA A 48 -11.85 29.20 17.50
C ALA A 48 -11.13 28.03 18.16
N ALA A 49 -11.04 26.89 17.47
CA ALA A 49 -10.06 25.85 17.78
C ALA A 49 -8.70 26.29 17.23
N ARG A 50 -7.88 26.92 18.05
CA ARG A 50 -6.57 27.40 17.61
C ARG A 50 -5.59 26.26 17.48
N ILE A 51 -4.92 26.19 16.34
CA ILE A 51 -3.89 25.20 16.06
C ILE A 51 -2.56 25.60 16.69
N SER A 52 -2.25 26.91 16.64
CA SER A 52 -1.04 27.47 17.23
C SER A 52 -1.33 28.09 18.60
N PRO A 53 -0.44 27.97 19.59
CA PRO A 53 -0.48 28.79 20.80
C PRO A 53 -0.47 30.27 20.41
N VAL A 54 -1.28 31.08 21.10
CA VAL A 54 -1.47 32.52 20.76
C VAL A 54 -0.14 33.30 20.80
N ASP A 55 0.76 32.90 21.69
CA ASP A 55 2.02 33.59 21.97
C ASP A 55 3.26 32.80 21.51
N ALA A 56 3.10 31.76 20.68
CA ALA A 56 4.21 30.93 20.22
C ALA A 56 4.35 30.96 18.69
N ASP A 57 5.60 31.00 18.25
CA ASP A 57 6.00 30.82 16.87
C ASP A 57 6.11 29.31 16.54
N LEU A 58 5.52 28.87 15.43
CA LEU A 58 5.60 27.47 14.97
C LEU A 58 6.99 27.10 14.43
N SER A 59 7.89 28.07 14.19
CA SER A 59 9.20 27.81 13.57
C SER A 59 10.02 26.78 14.33
N ASP A 60 10.00 26.82 15.67
CA ASP A 60 10.75 25.85 16.47
C ASP A 60 10.15 24.45 16.42
N SER A 61 8.81 24.34 16.41
CA SER A 61 8.12 23.06 16.27
C SER A 61 8.35 22.44 14.90
N LEU A 62 8.27 23.23 13.83
CA LEU A 62 8.54 22.78 12.47
C LEU A 62 10.01 22.37 12.29
N ARG A 63 10.94 23.16 12.85
CA ARG A 63 12.36 22.82 12.82
C ARG A 63 12.64 21.50 13.55
N ALA A 64 11.98 21.25 14.67
CA ALA A 64 12.10 19.99 15.40
C ALA A 64 11.45 18.80 14.66
N ALA A 65 10.45 19.05 13.81
CA ALA A 65 9.80 18.03 12.99
C ALA A 65 10.63 17.65 11.75
N VAL A 66 11.55 18.52 11.29
CA VAL A 66 12.47 18.21 10.18
C VAL A 66 13.61 17.35 10.69
N LYS A 67 13.73 16.13 10.14
CA LYS A 67 14.81 15.18 10.45
C LYS A 67 15.66 14.98 9.19
N GLU A 68 16.99 15.16 9.32
CA GLU A 68 17.94 15.11 8.20
C GLU A 68 18.52 13.73 7.93
N GLN A 69 18.28 12.75 8.81
CA GLN A 69 18.74 11.36 8.64
C GLN A 69 17.94 10.61 7.58
N ASP A 70 18.50 9.55 7.02
CA ASP A 70 17.78 8.62 6.16
C ASP A 70 16.73 7.84 6.96
N ALA A 71 15.63 7.45 6.34
CA ALA A 71 14.63 6.60 6.95
C ALA A 71 15.06 5.12 6.85
N LYS A 72 14.84 4.36 7.92
CA LYS A 72 14.92 2.90 7.87
C LYS A 72 13.65 2.31 7.24
N ASN A 73 12.51 2.88 7.59
CA ASN A 73 11.19 2.39 7.19
C ASN A 73 10.38 3.51 6.52
N VAL A 74 9.51 3.13 5.59
CA VAL A 74 8.49 4.03 5.04
C VAL A 74 7.12 3.38 5.11
N ILE A 75 6.13 4.13 5.59
CA ILE A 75 4.70 3.78 5.56
C ILE A 75 3.98 4.85 4.74
N LEU A 76 3.48 4.46 3.57
CA LEU A 76 2.66 5.30 2.69
C LEU A 76 1.19 4.93 2.89
N LEU A 77 0.37 5.88 3.37
CA LEU A 77 -1.07 5.66 3.54
C LEU A 77 -1.83 6.50 2.50
N ILE A 78 -2.70 5.83 1.74
CA ILE A 78 -3.50 6.41 0.68
C ILE A 78 -4.98 6.32 1.05
N GLY A 79 -5.66 7.46 1.06
CA GLY A 79 -7.14 7.50 1.05
C GLY A 79 -7.61 7.66 -0.38
N ASP A 80 -8.13 6.60 -0.98
CA ASP A 80 -8.65 6.65 -2.35
C ASP A 80 -9.82 7.64 -2.43
N GLY A 81 -9.73 8.63 -3.34
CA GLY A 81 -10.71 9.69 -3.47
C GLY A 81 -10.76 10.70 -2.32
N MET A 82 -9.81 10.66 -1.38
CA MET A 82 -9.82 11.47 -0.15
C MET A 82 -9.27 12.88 -0.38
N GLY A 83 -9.96 13.70 -1.16
CA GLY A 83 -9.63 15.11 -1.33
C GLY A 83 -9.89 15.95 -0.06
N ASP A 84 -9.57 17.25 -0.12
CA ASP A 84 -9.73 18.17 1.02
C ASP A 84 -11.20 18.30 1.48
N SER A 85 -12.16 18.17 0.56
CA SER A 85 -13.59 18.18 0.90
C SER A 85 -14.02 16.92 1.62
N GLU A 86 -13.57 15.77 1.20
CA GLU A 86 -13.85 14.46 1.81
C GLU A 86 -13.29 14.41 3.25
N ILE A 87 -12.03 14.84 3.45
CA ILE A 87 -11.43 15.00 4.79
C ILE A 87 -12.28 15.94 5.65
N THR A 88 -12.71 17.07 5.09
CA THR A 88 -13.45 18.08 5.84
C THR A 88 -14.86 17.61 6.22
N VAL A 89 -15.56 16.91 5.32
CA VAL A 89 -16.87 16.29 5.60
C VAL A 89 -16.74 15.30 6.75
N ALA A 90 -15.79 14.39 6.69
CA ALA A 90 -15.58 13.37 7.71
C ALA A 90 -15.14 13.97 9.06
N ARG A 91 -14.21 14.94 9.06
CA ARG A 91 -13.77 15.64 10.27
C ARG A 91 -14.92 16.36 10.96
N ASN A 92 -15.68 17.17 10.23
CA ASN A 92 -16.79 17.93 10.79
C ASN A 92 -17.89 17.02 11.35
N TYR A 93 -18.15 15.90 10.68
CA TYR A 93 -19.11 14.92 11.18
C TYR A 93 -18.64 14.27 12.48
N ALA A 94 -17.42 13.74 12.52
CA ALA A 94 -16.93 12.89 13.61
C ALA A 94 -16.38 13.68 14.81
N TYR A 95 -15.77 14.84 14.56
CA TYR A 95 -15.02 15.62 15.55
C TYR A 95 -15.54 17.06 15.72
N GLY A 96 -16.46 17.52 14.87
CA GLY A 96 -16.99 18.87 14.87
C GLY A 96 -16.08 19.87 14.13
N ALA A 97 -16.63 21.07 13.89
CA ALA A 97 -15.95 22.13 13.15
C ALA A 97 -14.66 22.62 13.83
N ALA A 98 -14.56 22.47 15.15
CA ALA A 98 -13.38 22.82 15.95
C ALA A 98 -12.50 21.59 16.26
N GLY A 99 -12.89 20.41 15.82
CA GLY A 99 -12.19 19.15 16.06
C GLY A 99 -11.08 18.86 15.05
N ARG A 100 -10.35 17.78 15.30
CA ARG A 100 -9.27 17.28 14.44
C ARG A 100 -9.28 15.77 14.40
N PHE A 101 -8.84 15.23 13.30
CA PHE A 101 -8.44 13.82 13.22
C PHE A 101 -7.19 13.58 14.06
N PRO A 102 -7.18 12.57 14.94
CA PRO A 102 -6.00 12.24 15.76
C PRO A 102 -4.80 11.74 14.96
N GLY A 103 -5.03 11.17 13.79
CA GLY A 103 -4.00 10.68 12.86
C GLY A 103 -3.71 11.69 11.75
N ILE A 104 -4.63 11.87 10.79
CA ILE A 104 -4.42 12.68 9.57
C ILE A 104 -4.02 14.12 9.91
N ASP A 105 -4.61 14.74 10.92
CA ASP A 105 -4.32 16.14 11.29
C ASP A 105 -3.18 16.26 12.31
N ALA A 106 -2.55 15.17 12.73
CA ALA A 106 -1.40 15.18 13.62
C ALA A 106 -0.05 15.30 12.87
N LEU A 107 -0.02 14.98 11.57
CA LEU A 107 1.21 15.08 10.78
C LEU A 107 1.70 16.53 10.70
N PRO A 108 2.96 16.81 11.11
CA PRO A 108 3.43 18.19 11.31
C PRO A 108 3.83 18.91 10.02
N ILE A 109 4.23 18.17 8.99
CA ILE A 109 4.65 18.74 7.70
C ILE A 109 3.56 18.48 6.68
N THR A 110 3.06 19.54 6.06
CA THR A 110 1.99 19.46 5.07
C THR A 110 2.36 20.22 3.80
N GLY A 111 1.89 19.72 2.69
CA GLY A 111 1.97 20.33 1.37
C GLY A 111 0.73 19.99 0.54
N GLN A 112 0.83 20.31 -0.72
CA GLN A 112 -0.13 19.95 -1.74
C GLN A 112 0.62 19.33 -2.92
N TYR A 113 -0.01 18.45 -3.68
CA TYR A 113 0.57 18.01 -4.94
C TYR A 113 -0.46 18.02 -6.08
N THR A 114 0.06 18.20 -7.29
CA THR A 114 -0.74 18.17 -8.50
C THR A 114 -0.96 16.74 -8.95
N THR A 115 -2.14 16.49 -9.52
CA THR A 115 -2.50 15.18 -10.06
C THR A 115 -3.14 15.34 -11.43
N TYR A 116 -2.75 14.49 -12.37
CA TYR A 116 -3.30 14.37 -13.71
C TYR A 116 -2.78 13.09 -14.35
N SER A 117 -3.54 12.54 -15.31
CA SER A 117 -3.11 11.45 -16.18
C SER A 117 -2.76 11.97 -17.58
N LEU A 118 -2.52 11.07 -18.52
CA LEU A 118 -2.19 11.39 -19.90
C LEU A 118 -3.21 10.75 -20.85
N TYR A 119 -3.58 11.43 -21.92
CA TYR A 119 -4.37 10.79 -22.98
C TYR A 119 -3.57 9.68 -23.66
N ARG A 120 -4.10 8.45 -23.64
CA ARG A 120 -3.47 7.27 -24.26
C ARG A 120 -3.33 7.39 -25.78
N ALA A 121 -4.24 8.07 -26.44
CA ALA A 121 -4.33 8.23 -27.88
C ALA A 121 -4.91 9.60 -28.24
N ASP A 122 -4.82 9.98 -29.51
CA ASP A 122 -5.52 11.16 -29.99
C ASP A 122 -7.03 11.01 -29.78
N ASP A 123 -7.66 12.04 -29.18
CA ASP A 123 -9.09 12.10 -28.94
C ASP A 123 -9.75 13.18 -29.83
N PRO A 124 -10.45 12.80 -30.91
CA PRO A 124 -11.11 13.74 -31.79
C PRO A 124 -12.25 14.54 -31.12
N ALA A 125 -12.81 14.04 -30.01
CA ALA A 125 -13.92 14.70 -29.33
C ALA A 125 -13.46 15.92 -28.51
N THR A 126 -12.29 15.81 -27.87
CA THR A 126 -11.68 16.89 -27.09
C THR A 126 -10.60 17.65 -27.86
N GLY A 127 -10.04 17.05 -28.90
CA GLY A 127 -8.88 17.56 -29.65
C GLY A 127 -7.55 17.30 -28.93
N ALA A 128 -7.54 16.52 -27.86
CA ALA A 128 -6.32 16.11 -27.18
C ALA A 128 -5.52 15.15 -28.06
N VAL A 129 -4.20 15.20 -27.92
CA VAL A 129 -3.27 14.28 -28.60
C VAL A 129 -2.65 13.32 -27.57
N LYS A 130 -2.18 12.15 -28.01
CA LYS A 130 -1.47 11.19 -27.15
C LYS A 130 -0.40 11.90 -26.31
N GLY A 131 -0.40 11.65 -25.00
CA GLY A 131 0.52 12.24 -24.05
C GLY A 131 0.14 13.64 -23.56
N ALA A 132 -0.95 14.24 -24.04
CA ALA A 132 -1.48 15.47 -23.47
C ALA A 132 -2.07 15.18 -22.07
N PRO A 133 -2.05 16.16 -21.13
CA PRO A 133 -2.64 15.98 -19.81
C PRO A 133 -4.15 15.76 -19.84
N ASP A 134 -4.62 14.73 -19.14
CA ASP A 134 -6.00 14.59 -18.72
C ASP A 134 -6.12 15.04 -17.27
N TYR A 135 -7.00 16.01 -17.00
CA TYR A 135 -7.05 16.72 -15.73
C TYR A 135 -7.84 15.99 -14.62
N VAL A 136 -8.48 14.89 -14.94
CA VAL A 136 -9.27 14.09 -13.98
C VAL A 136 -8.82 12.63 -14.04
N PRO A 137 -7.72 12.28 -13.37
CA PRO A 137 -7.14 10.95 -13.45
C PRO A 137 -7.96 9.91 -12.69
N ASP A 138 -7.75 8.63 -13.05
CA ASP A 138 -8.20 7.50 -12.25
C ASP A 138 -7.12 7.00 -11.29
N SER A 139 -7.50 6.12 -10.35
CA SER A 139 -6.60 5.56 -9.32
C SER A 139 -5.43 4.75 -9.92
N ALA A 140 -5.59 4.19 -11.12
CA ALA A 140 -4.52 3.44 -11.78
C ALA A 140 -3.39 4.36 -12.26
N ALA A 141 -3.74 5.45 -12.97
CA ALA A 141 -2.77 6.44 -13.44
C ALA A 141 -2.10 7.18 -12.29
N THR A 142 -2.86 7.57 -11.27
CA THR A 142 -2.34 8.24 -10.08
C THR A 142 -1.44 7.31 -9.29
N GLY A 143 -1.88 6.06 -9.04
CA GLY A 143 -1.09 5.04 -8.37
C GLY A 143 0.23 4.76 -9.07
N SER A 144 0.20 4.60 -10.38
CA SER A 144 1.40 4.43 -11.21
C SER A 144 2.37 5.61 -11.04
N ALA A 145 1.85 6.85 -10.91
CA ALA A 145 2.70 8.03 -10.73
C ALA A 145 3.53 7.98 -9.45
N TRP A 146 2.95 7.67 -8.29
CA TRP A 146 3.76 7.54 -7.07
C TRP A 146 4.51 6.23 -6.95
N ALA A 147 4.02 5.14 -7.58
CA ALA A 147 4.70 3.85 -7.52
C ALA A 147 5.96 3.80 -8.39
N THR A 148 6.00 4.54 -9.52
CA THR A 148 7.07 4.44 -10.53
C THR A 148 7.80 5.76 -10.83
N GLY A 149 7.26 6.89 -10.34
CA GLY A 149 7.77 8.22 -10.71
C GLY A 149 7.43 8.62 -12.15
N THR A 150 6.46 7.96 -12.80
CA THR A 150 6.12 8.14 -14.22
C THR A 150 4.64 8.43 -14.38
N LYS A 151 4.29 9.47 -15.14
CA LYS A 151 2.89 9.73 -15.55
C LYS A 151 2.47 8.74 -16.64
N THR A 152 1.22 8.31 -16.57
CA THR A 152 0.63 7.39 -17.53
C THR A 152 -0.84 7.74 -17.80
N TYR A 153 -1.53 6.93 -18.57
CA TYR A 153 -2.93 7.11 -18.95
C TYR A 153 -3.89 6.38 -18.00
N ASP A 154 -5.14 6.81 -17.97
CA ASP A 154 -6.19 6.17 -17.14
C ASP A 154 -6.31 4.67 -17.42
N ASN A 155 -6.47 3.90 -16.35
CA ASN A 155 -6.49 2.44 -16.31
C ASN A 155 -5.12 1.74 -16.44
N ALA A 156 -4.02 2.43 -16.67
CA ALA A 156 -2.69 1.82 -16.74
C ALA A 156 -2.15 1.47 -15.34
N ILE A 157 -1.65 0.27 -15.17
CA ILE A 157 -0.98 -0.20 -13.95
C ILE A 157 0.53 -0.28 -14.20
N SER A 158 1.28 0.68 -13.66
CA SER A 158 2.76 0.74 -13.66
C SER A 158 3.42 0.46 -15.01
N VAL A 159 2.77 0.90 -16.08
CA VAL A 159 3.32 1.04 -17.44
C VAL A 159 3.26 2.51 -17.85
N ASP A 160 4.15 2.95 -18.71
CA ASP A 160 4.15 4.33 -19.22
C ASP A 160 3.17 4.53 -20.39
N ILE A 161 3.21 5.72 -20.99
CA ILE A 161 2.34 6.10 -22.12
C ILE A 161 2.55 5.22 -23.36
N ASP A 162 3.69 4.56 -23.48
CA ASP A 162 4.03 3.63 -24.55
C ASP A 162 3.83 2.17 -24.15
N GLN A 163 3.21 1.93 -22.97
CA GLN A 163 2.93 0.61 -22.40
C GLN A 163 4.20 -0.16 -22.00
N GLU A 164 5.31 0.54 -21.77
CA GLU A 164 6.52 -0.05 -21.26
C GLU A 164 6.46 -0.14 -19.74
N ARG A 165 6.81 -1.30 -19.19
CA ARG A 165 6.92 -1.56 -17.75
C ARG A 165 7.86 -0.55 -17.08
N LYS A 166 7.46 -0.06 -15.89
CA LYS A 166 8.27 0.77 -15.00
C LYS A 166 8.38 0.11 -13.63
N ASP A 167 9.60 -0.11 -13.16
CA ASP A 167 9.83 -0.73 -11.85
C ASP A 167 9.16 0.08 -10.73
N THR A 168 8.49 -0.61 -9.81
CA THR A 168 7.71 0.01 -8.75
C THR A 168 8.52 0.20 -7.47
N LEU A 169 8.06 1.09 -6.57
CA LEU A 169 8.69 1.27 -5.25
C LEU A 169 8.81 -0.04 -4.49
N LEU A 170 7.78 -0.90 -4.54
CA LEU A 170 7.79 -2.19 -3.84
C LEU A 170 8.84 -3.14 -4.45
N GLU A 171 8.89 -3.24 -5.77
CA GLU A 171 9.89 -4.06 -6.46
C GLU A 171 11.32 -3.55 -6.19
N ILE A 172 11.52 -2.22 -6.26
CA ILE A 172 12.81 -1.59 -5.99
C ILE A 172 13.20 -1.79 -4.51
N ALA A 173 12.29 -1.58 -3.56
CA ALA A 173 12.56 -1.79 -2.13
C ALA A 173 12.95 -3.24 -1.86
N LYS A 174 12.20 -4.20 -2.39
CA LYS A 174 12.51 -5.63 -2.29
C LYS A 174 13.88 -5.96 -2.89
N ALA A 175 14.18 -5.46 -4.08
CA ALA A 175 15.47 -5.69 -4.74
C ALA A 175 16.65 -5.11 -3.94
N ASN A 176 16.42 -4.02 -3.20
CA ASN A 176 17.40 -3.44 -2.27
C ASN A 176 17.49 -4.20 -0.93
N GLY A 177 16.70 -5.26 -0.73
CA GLY A 177 16.75 -6.13 0.46
C GLY A 177 15.84 -5.68 1.60
N LEU A 178 14.95 -4.71 1.38
CA LEU A 178 13.95 -4.30 2.36
C LEU A 178 12.79 -5.31 2.38
N LYS A 179 12.12 -5.43 3.51
CA LYS A 179 10.83 -6.09 3.57
C LYS A 179 9.75 -5.24 2.93
N THR A 180 8.71 -5.87 2.39
CA THR A 180 7.67 -5.20 1.62
C THR A 180 6.28 -5.62 2.02
N GLY A 181 5.37 -4.66 2.12
CA GLY A 181 3.97 -4.90 2.48
C GLY A 181 3.00 -4.06 1.66
N ASN A 182 1.82 -4.65 1.40
CA ASN A 182 0.73 -3.98 0.70
C ASN A 182 -0.60 -4.36 1.38
N VAL A 183 -1.30 -3.36 1.91
CA VAL A 183 -2.52 -3.52 2.71
C VAL A 183 -3.62 -2.66 2.12
N THR A 184 -4.83 -3.19 1.94
CA THR A 184 -5.96 -2.46 1.38
C THR A 184 -7.30 -2.90 1.96
N THR A 185 -8.31 -2.04 1.91
CA THR A 185 -9.72 -2.41 2.10
C THR A 185 -10.43 -2.79 0.80
N ALA A 186 -9.75 -2.66 -0.35
CA ALA A 186 -10.23 -3.17 -1.65
C ALA A 186 -9.92 -4.65 -1.87
N GLU A 187 -10.28 -5.16 -3.06
CA GLU A 187 -9.64 -6.33 -3.65
C GLU A 187 -8.16 -6.03 -3.88
N ILE A 188 -7.26 -6.95 -3.56
CA ILE A 188 -5.81 -6.74 -3.75
C ILE A 188 -5.40 -6.57 -5.22
N GLN A 189 -6.31 -6.84 -6.15
CA GLN A 189 -6.18 -6.63 -7.58
C GLN A 189 -6.65 -5.25 -8.04
N ASP A 190 -7.30 -4.48 -7.17
CA ASP A 190 -7.73 -3.12 -7.53
C ASP A 190 -6.52 -2.21 -7.76
N ALA A 191 -6.74 -1.06 -8.38
CA ALA A 191 -5.66 -0.23 -8.93
C ALA A 191 -4.58 0.13 -7.91
N THR A 192 -4.94 0.70 -6.77
CA THR A 192 -3.99 1.20 -5.76
C THR A 192 -3.06 0.12 -5.20
N PRO A 193 -3.52 -1.07 -4.80
CA PRO A 193 -2.59 -2.14 -4.45
C PRO A 193 -1.85 -2.73 -5.65
N ALA A 194 -2.50 -2.83 -6.83
CA ALA A 194 -1.91 -3.43 -8.02
C ALA A 194 -0.70 -2.65 -8.56
N VAL A 195 -0.71 -1.30 -8.48
CA VAL A 195 0.40 -0.48 -9.00
C VAL A 195 1.76 -0.75 -8.33
N GLN A 196 1.77 -1.39 -7.18
CA GLN A 196 3.00 -1.80 -6.51
C GLN A 196 3.51 -3.18 -6.96
N ALA A 197 2.65 -4.00 -7.56
CA ALA A 197 2.93 -5.43 -7.75
C ALA A 197 2.68 -5.96 -9.18
N ALA A 198 2.18 -5.12 -10.09
CA ALA A 198 1.80 -5.57 -11.43
C ALA A 198 2.05 -4.50 -12.51
N HIS A 199 2.09 -4.94 -13.77
CA HIS A 199 2.27 -4.11 -14.96
C HIS A 199 1.30 -4.59 -16.02
N VAL A 200 0.18 -3.88 -16.20
CA VAL A 200 -0.83 -4.19 -17.22
C VAL A 200 -1.40 -2.93 -17.86
N ASP A 201 -1.80 -3.08 -19.12
CA ASP A 201 -2.40 -2.00 -19.93
C ASP A 201 -3.74 -1.53 -19.40
N ALA A 202 -4.45 -2.39 -18.63
CA ALA A 202 -5.78 -2.11 -18.12
C ALA A 202 -6.00 -2.69 -16.73
N ARG A 203 -6.35 -1.83 -15.75
CA ARG A 203 -6.63 -2.20 -14.34
C ARG A 203 -7.68 -3.30 -14.16
N SER A 204 -8.56 -3.48 -15.14
CA SER A 204 -9.58 -4.53 -15.12
C SER A 204 -9.05 -5.94 -15.44
N CYS A 205 -7.75 -6.10 -15.70
CA CYS A 205 -7.06 -7.38 -15.85
C CYS A 205 -6.80 -8.06 -14.49
N TYR A 206 -7.84 -8.28 -13.68
CA TYR A 206 -7.72 -8.78 -12.31
C TYR A 206 -7.16 -10.19 -12.22
N GLY A 207 -7.67 -11.10 -13.03
CA GLY A 207 -7.29 -12.52 -13.00
C GLY A 207 -7.26 -13.16 -14.38
N PRO A 208 -6.84 -14.43 -14.47
CA PRO A 208 -6.68 -15.14 -15.75
C PRO A 208 -7.93 -15.19 -16.63
N ASP A 209 -9.13 -15.08 -16.03
CA ASP A 209 -10.40 -15.12 -16.78
C ASP A 209 -10.81 -13.74 -17.35
N SER A 210 -10.10 -12.68 -17.01
CA SER A 210 -10.42 -11.34 -17.51
C SER A 210 -10.05 -11.18 -18.98
N ALA A 211 -11.05 -10.88 -19.81
CA ALA A 211 -10.83 -10.60 -21.24
C ALA A 211 -10.05 -9.30 -21.46
N SER A 212 -10.00 -8.38 -20.48
CA SER A 212 -9.29 -7.12 -20.57
C SER A 212 -7.77 -7.26 -20.40
N CYS A 213 -7.26 -8.43 -20.02
CA CYS A 213 -5.84 -8.68 -20.01
C CYS A 213 -5.20 -8.57 -21.41
N GLY A 214 -5.91 -8.92 -22.47
CA GLY A 214 -5.44 -8.71 -23.85
C GLY A 214 -4.03 -9.26 -24.07
N ASN A 215 -3.09 -8.38 -24.40
CA ASN A 215 -1.68 -8.75 -24.62
C ASN A 215 -0.94 -9.07 -23.32
N ASP A 216 -1.43 -8.62 -22.16
CA ASP A 216 -0.81 -8.90 -20.85
C ASP A 216 -1.06 -10.34 -20.40
N ALA A 217 -2.08 -11.01 -20.95
CA ALA A 217 -2.39 -12.40 -20.59
C ALA A 217 -1.22 -13.34 -20.89
N LEU A 218 -0.95 -14.30 -19.98
CA LEU A 218 0.13 -15.31 -20.16
C LEU A 218 -0.01 -16.10 -21.46
N GLU A 219 -1.23 -16.46 -21.86
CA GLU A 219 -1.50 -17.18 -23.11
C GLU A 219 -1.17 -16.38 -24.37
N ASN A 220 -1.03 -15.04 -24.25
CA ASN A 220 -0.65 -14.14 -25.33
C ASN A 220 0.82 -13.71 -25.27
N GLY A 221 1.58 -14.23 -24.30
CA GLY A 221 3.01 -13.94 -24.10
C GLY A 221 3.29 -12.73 -23.22
N GLY A 222 2.27 -12.19 -22.52
CA GLY A 222 2.41 -11.14 -21.52
C GLY A 222 2.86 -11.68 -20.16
N LEU A 223 2.88 -10.79 -19.14
CA LEU A 223 3.28 -11.12 -17.78
C LEU A 223 2.17 -11.77 -16.94
N GLY A 224 0.97 -11.89 -17.49
CA GLY A 224 -0.20 -12.40 -16.79
C GLY A 224 -1.10 -11.32 -16.21
N SER A 225 -2.19 -11.75 -15.60
CA SER A 225 -3.11 -10.89 -14.87
C SER A 225 -2.48 -10.28 -13.62
N ILE A 226 -3.12 -9.25 -13.06
CA ILE A 226 -2.67 -8.62 -11.81
C ILE A 226 -2.46 -9.66 -10.70
N SER A 227 -3.40 -10.61 -10.53
CA SER A 227 -3.27 -11.66 -9.50
C SER A 227 -2.09 -12.61 -9.73
N GLU A 228 -1.80 -12.96 -10.99
CA GLU A 228 -0.61 -13.76 -11.32
C GLU A 228 0.66 -12.99 -11.01
N GLN A 229 0.71 -11.71 -11.37
CA GLN A 229 1.86 -10.86 -11.10
C GLN A 229 2.05 -10.54 -9.61
N ILE A 230 0.98 -10.42 -8.79
CA ILE A 230 1.09 -10.32 -7.33
C ILE A 230 1.84 -11.53 -6.75
N LEU A 231 1.53 -12.75 -7.24
CA LEU A 231 2.25 -13.95 -6.81
C LEU A 231 3.71 -13.96 -7.30
N ASP A 232 3.99 -13.38 -8.47
CA ASP A 232 5.35 -13.30 -9.02
C ASP A 232 6.20 -12.23 -8.31
N THR A 233 5.65 -11.06 -8.04
CA THR A 233 6.31 -9.97 -7.31
C THR A 233 6.62 -10.38 -5.88
N ARG A 234 5.75 -11.19 -5.26
CA ARG A 234 6.03 -11.85 -3.99
C ARG A 234 6.45 -10.86 -2.90
N ALA A 235 5.58 -9.87 -2.60
CA ALA A 235 5.74 -9.06 -1.40
C ALA A 235 5.77 -9.96 -0.14
N ASP A 236 6.46 -9.55 0.92
CA ASP A 236 6.50 -10.32 2.17
C ASP A 236 5.10 -10.40 2.81
N LEU A 237 4.25 -9.39 2.55
CA LEU A 237 2.88 -9.39 3.05
C LEU A 237 1.95 -8.66 2.08
N THR A 238 0.81 -9.30 1.73
CA THR A 238 -0.30 -8.71 0.99
C THR A 238 -1.62 -9.01 1.69
N LEU A 239 -2.35 -7.97 2.12
CA LEU A 239 -3.62 -8.09 2.86
C LEU A 239 -4.73 -7.28 2.18
N GLY A 240 -5.91 -7.88 2.03
CA GLY A 240 -7.09 -7.19 1.49
C GLY A 240 -8.25 -8.12 1.19
N GLY A 241 -9.07 -7.76 0.21
CA GLY A 241 -10.12 -8.59 -0.34
C GLY A 241 -9.70 -9.30 -1.64
N GLY A 242 -10.68 -9.83 -2.40
CA GLY A 242 -10.45 -10.35 -3.75
C GLY A 242 -10.25 -11.86 -3.86
N SER A 243 -10.67 -12.65 -2.85
CA SER A 243 -10.50 -14.11 -2.88
C SER A 243 -11.23 -14.78 -4.05
N ALA A 244 -12.29 -14.16 -4.59
CA ALA A 244 -13.01 -14.69 -5.75
C ALA A 244 -12.11 -14.83 -6.99
N THR A 245 -11.19 -13.88 -7.20
CA THR A 245 -10.25 -13.91 -8.33
C THR A 245 -9.20 -15.00 -8.15
N PHE A 246 -8.75 -15.27 -6.93
CA PHE A 246 -7.78 -16.33 -6.64
C PHE A 246 -8.35 -17.75 -6.83
N ALA A 247 -9.67 -17.91 -6.97
CA ALA A 247 -10.29 -19.17 -7.37
C ALA A 247 -10.16 -19.46 -8.87
N GLN A 248 -9.77 -18.48 -9.70
CA GLN A 248 -9.57 -18.64 -11.14
C GLN A 248 -8.33 -19.51 -11.43
N THR A 249 -8.28 -20.07 -12.63
CA THR A 249 -7.25 -21.01 -13.06
C THR A 249 -6.33 -20.37 -14.09
N ALA A 250 -5.02 -20.45 -13.89
CA ALA A 250 -4.02 -20.01 -14.86
C ALA A 250 -4.18 -20.77 -16.20
N LYS A 251 -4.12 -20.05 -17.31
CA LYS A 251 -4.36 -20.60 -18.67
C LYS A 251 -3.09 -21.00 -19.37
N ALA A 252 -1.95 -20.42 -19.00
CA ALA A 252 -0.65 -20.66 -19.60
C ALA A 252 0.47 -20.63 -18.55
N GLY A 253 1.72 -20.77 -18.98
CA GLY A 253 2.90 -20.78 -18.13
C GLY A 253 3.06 -22.04 -17.29
N ASP A 254 3.96 -21.98 -16.32
CA ASP A 254 4.32 -23.12 -15.46
C ASP A 254 3.14 -23.62 -14.59
N TRP A 255 2.19 -22.74 -14.31
CA TRP A 255 1.03 -22.99 -13.45
C TRP A 255 -0.27 -23.30 -14.23
N ALA A 256 -0.18 -23.50 -15.56
CA ALA A 256 -1.35 -23.77 -16.38
C ALA A 256 -2.21 -24.92 -15.82
N GLY A 257 -3.51 -24.67 -15.65
CA GLY A 257 -4.47 -25.64 -15.11
C GLY A 257 -4.55 -25.68 -13.59
N GLN A 258 -3.81 -24.84 -12.86
CA GLN A 258 -3.90 -24.71 -11.40
C GLN A 258 -4.61 -23.39 -11.02
N THR A 259 -5.37 -23.41 -9.93
CA THR A 259 -5.93 -22.16 -9.37
C THR A 259 -4.84 -21.29 -8.77
N LEU A 260 -5.08 -19.98 -8.65
CA LEU A 260 -4.13 -19.06 -8.03
C LEU A 260 -3.92 -19.39 -6.53
N PHE A 261 -4.96 -19.87 -5.83
CA PHE A 261 -4.80 -20.40 -4.46
C PHE A 261 -3.80 -21.56 -4.41
N ARG A 262 -3.91 -22.48 -5.36
CA ARG A 262 -3.00 -23.64 -5.43
C ARG A 262 -1.57 -23.19 -5.73
N GLN A 263 -1.41 -22.19 -6.61
CA GLN A 263 -0.09 -21.61 -6.87
C GLN A 263 0.51 -20.97 -5.63
N ALA A 264 -0.27 -20.16 -4.90
CA ALA A 264 0.18 -19.53 -3.66
C ALA A 264 0.67 -20.57 -2.64
N ASP A 265 -0.12 -21.65 -2.43
CA ASP A 265 0.24 -22.75 -1.52
C ASP A 265 1.53 -23.46 -1.96
N GLU A 266 1.65 -23.85 -3.24
CA GLU A 266 2.84 -24.53 -3.77
C GLU A 266 4.09 -23.64 -3.82
N ARG A 267 3.92 -22.32 -3.86
CA ARG A 267 4.99 -21.32 -3.77
C ARG A 267 5.34 -20.94 -2.34
N GLY A 268 4.71 -21.57 -1.33
CA GLY A 268 5.04 -21.41 0.10
C GLY A 268 4.45 -20.18 0.77
N TYR A 269 3.39 -19.58 0.21
CA TYR A 269 2.67 -18.53 0.90
C TYR A 269 1.91 -19.07 2.12
N GLN A 270 1.86 -18.27 3.18
CA GLN A 270 0.90 -18.43 4.26
C GLN A 270 -0.43 -17.81 3.78
N VAL A 271 -1.34 -18.63 3.27
CA VAL A 271 -2.61 -18.17 2.74
C VAL A 271 -3.66 -18.13 3.84
N LEU A 272 -4.22 -16.95 4.11
CA LEU A 272 -5.36 -16.76 5.00
C LEU A 272 -6.62 -16.59 4.15
N GLY A 273 -7.65 -17.39 4.45
CA GLY A 273 -8.87 -17.48 3.63
C GLY A 273 -8.72 -18.48 2.49
N ASP A 274 -9.82 -18.71 1.78
CA ASP A 274 -9.88 -19.57 0.59
C ASP A 274 -10.98 -19.11 -0.38
N ALA A 275 -11.26 -19.89 -1.42
CA ALA A 275 -12.29 -19.58 -2.42
C ALA A 275 -13.73 -19.47 -1.85
N THR A 276 -13.98 -19.98 -0.66
CA THR A 276 -15.32 -20.10 -0.03
C THR A 276 -15.42 -19.42 1.32
N THR A 277 -14.29 -19.22 1.99
CA THR A 277 -14.21 -18.73 3.38
C THR A 277 -13.26 -17.55 3.44
N ALA A 278 -13.76 -16.40 3.83
CA ALA A 278 -12.93 -15.22 4.09
C ALA A 278 -12.00 -15.46 5.30
N ALA A 279 -10.81 -14.90 5.26
CA ALA A 279 -9.92 -14.85 6.41
C ALA A 279 -10.53 -14.04 7.57
N THR A 280 -10.06 -14.26 8.78
CA THR A 280 -10.53 -13.59 10.00
C THR A 280 -9.41 -12.80 10.69
N ALA A 281 -9.80 -11.88 11.57
CA ALA A 281 -8.87 -11.16 12.44
C ALA A 281 -8.04 -12.11 13.31
N ASP A 282 -8.66 -13.17 13.86
CA ASP A 282 -7.95 -14.16 14.67
C ASP A 282 -6.86 -14.90 13.87
N GLN A 283 -7.10 -15.18 12.58
CA GLN A 283 -6.08 -15.78 11.72
C GLN A 283 -4.94 -14.79 11.41
N LEU A 284 -5.26 -13.50 11.20
CA LEU A 284 -4.27 -12.46 11.05
C LEU A 284 -3.40 -12.32 12.30
N ASP A 285 -4.03 -12.27 13.48
CA ASP A 285 -3.34 -12.11 14.77
C ASP A 285 -2.41 -13.30 15.09
N ALA A 286 -2.75 -14.49 14.60
CA ALA A 286 -1.95 -15.70 14.80
C ALA A 286 -0.64 -15.74 13.99
N LEU A 287 -0.48 -14.89 12.99
CA LEU A 287 0.76 -14.80 12.20
C LEU A 287 1.93 -14.33 13.06
N THR A 288 3.09 -14.92 12.84
CA THR A 288 4.34 -14.60 13.57
C THR A 288 5.52 -14.26 12.66
N VAL A 289 5.38 -14.47 11.35
CA VAL A 289 6.42 -14.22 10.36
C VAL A 289 5.78 -13.79 9.03
N ALA A 290 6.43 -12.87 8.35
CA ALA A 290 6.22 -12.52 6.96
C ALA A 290 7.58 -12.18 6.35
N ASP A 291 8.05 -13.05 5.45
CA ASP A 291 9.33 -12.92 4.77
C ASP A 291 9.31 -13.72 3.46
N GLN A 292 10.43 -13.73 2.74
CA GLN A 292 10.54 -14.41 1.46
C GLN A 292 10.46 -15.96 1.56
N ASP A 293 10.71 -16.54 2.73
CA ASP A 293 10.53 -17.99 2.96
C ASP A 293 9.06 -18.34 3.23
N ALA A 294 8.31 -17.42 3.83
CA ALA A 294 6.91 -17.60 4.22
C ALA A 294 6.09 -16.31 4.02
N PRO A 295 5.95 -15.81 2.76
CA PRO A 295 5.19 -14.59 2.50
C PRO A 295 3.71 -14.80 2.83
N VAL A 296 3.03 -13.71 3.20
CA VAL A 296 1.63 -13.74 3.62
C VAL A 296 0.70 -13.26 2.51
N LEU A 297 -0.36 -14.02 2.23
CA LEU A 297 -1.49 -13.64 1.40
C LEU A 297 -2.77 -13.73 2.23
N GLY A 298 -3.28 -12.60 2.73
CA GLY A 298 -4.48 -12.55 3.57
C GLY A 298 -5.69 -11.98 2.82
N LEU A 299 -6.72 -12.80 2.60
CA LEU A 299 -7.91 -12.46 1.82
C LEU A 299 -9.17 -12.49 2.71
N PHE A 300 -9.59 -11.31 3.16
CA PHE A 300 -10.64 -11.13 4.18
C PHE A 300 -12.05 -10.98 3.61
N ASN A 301 -12.21 -10.95 2.28
CA ASN A 301 -13.50 -10.97 1.60
C ASN A 301 -13.36 -11.48 0.16
N SER A 302 -14.47 -11.89 -0.46
CA SER A 302 -14.47 -12.30 -1.86
C SER A 302 -14.26 -11.14 -2.84
N GLY A 303 -14.79 -9.96 -2.50
CA GLY A 303 -14.58 -8.66 -3.17
C GLY A 303 -13.95 -7.66 -2.21
N ASN A 304 -14.32 -6.37 -2.31
CA ASN A 304 -13.89 -5.34 -1.36
C ASN A 304 -14.39 -5.64 0.06
N LEU A 305 -13.67 -5.17 1.08
CA LEU A 305 -14.09 -5.31 2.46
C LEU A 305 -15.37 -4.50 2.74
N PRO A 306 -16.34 -5.03 3.49
CA PRO A 306 -17.52 -4.31 3.95
C PRO A 306 -17.18 -3.04 4.76
N VAL A 307 -17.80 -1.92 4.38
CA VAL A 307 -17.56 -0.59 4.96
C VAL A 307 -18.07 -0.43 6.39
N ARG A 308 -17.54 0.56 7.12
CA ARG A 308 -17.84 0.82 8.55
C ARG A 308 -19.31 1.17 8.81
N TYR A 309 -19.90 2.07 8.01
CA TYR A 309 -21.27 2.54 8.20
C TYR A 309 -22.23 2.05 7.12
N ALA A 310 -23.48 1.86 7.52
CA ALA A 310 -24.57 1.51 6.63
C ALA A 310 -24.80 2.63 5.59
N PRO A 311 -25.26 2.29 4.37
CA PRO A 311 -25.47 3.27 3.31
C PRO A 311 -26.50 4.35 3.66
N THR A 312 -26.18 5.60 3.32
CA THR A 312 -27.05 6.78 3.39
C THR A 312 -26.97 7.55 2.07
N PRO A 313 -27.48 6.97 0.96
CA PRO A 313 -27.33 7.57 -0.36
C PRO A 313 -28.01 8.95 -0.41
N ALA A 314 -27.34 9.92 -1.03
CA ALA A 314 -27.87 11.22 -1.30
C ALA A 314 -28.95 11.15 -2.40
N THR A 315 -29.92 12.07 -2.33
CA THR A 315 -31.01 12.18 -3.31
C THR A 315 -31.18 13.65 -3.74
N VAL A 316 -31.88 13.88 -4.84
CA VAL A 316 -32.26 15.24 -5.22
C VAL A 316 -33.16 15.84 -4.13
N GLY A 317 -32.76 17.00 -3.58
CA GLY A 317 -33.46 17.64 -2.46
C GLY A 317 -33.22 17.00 -1.08
N GLY A 318 -32.36 15.98 -0.97
CA GLY A 318 -32.14 15.23 0.26
C GLY A 318 -31.59 16.09 1.42
N ALA A 319 -30.89 17.20 1.12
CA ALA A 319 -30.42 18.14 2.14
C ALA A 319 -31.54 18.95 2.82
N ASP A 320 -32.78 18.90 2.36
CA ASP A 320 -33.96 19.45 3.05
C ASP A 320 -34.69 18.44 3.93
N ALA A 321 -34.27 17.15 3.88
CA ALA A 321 -34.77 16.11 4.76
C ALA A 321 -34.24 16.28 6.20
N ALA A 322 -34.84 15.53 7.14
CA ALA A 322 -34.31 15.47 8.50
C ALA A 322 -32.86 14.98 8.52
N PRO A 323 -31.95 15.67 9.26
CA PRO A 323 -30.54 15.26 9.31
C PRO A 323 -30.38 13.84 9.84
N GLN A 324 -29.57 13.05 9.12
CA GLN A 324 -29.30 11.65 9.43
C GLN A 324 -28.06 11.54 10.33
N THR A 325 -28.00 10.45 11.10
CA THR A 325 -26.82 10.01 11.85
C THR A 325 -26.34 8.71 11.26
N CYS A 326 -25.04 8.57 11.02
CA CYS A 326 -24.44 7.34 10.51
C CYS A 326 -24.56 6.22 11.55
N VAL A 327 -24.93 5.04 11.11
CA VAL A 327 -25.10 3.85 11.95
C VAL A 327 -24.14 2.76 11.49
N ALA A 328 -23.70 1.91 12.42
CA ALA A 328 -22.81 0.80 12.09
C ALA A 328 -23.41 -0.09 11.00
N ASN A 329 -22.59 -0.56 10.08
CA ASN A 329 -23.01 -1.44 9.01
C ASN A 329 -23.24 -2.88 9.54
N PRO A 330 -24.49 -3.38 9.56
CA PRO A 330 -24.78 -4.72 10.04
C PRO A 330 -24.22 -5.82 9.15
N SER A 331 -23.80 -5.48 7.93
CA SER A 331 -23.19 -6.41 6.99
C SER A 331 -21.65 -6.49 7.13
N ARG A 332 -21.03 -5.67 7.98
CA ARG A 332 -19.60 -5.81 8.32
C ARG A 332 -19.45 -6.90 9.37
N PRO A 333 -18.81 -8.05 9.03
CA PRO A 333 -18.62 -9.14 9.99
C PRO A 333 -17.75 -8.67 11.17
N ALA A 334 -18.05 -9.17 12.39
CA ALA A 334 -17.24 -8.85 13.57
C ALA A 334 -15.82 -9.45 13.48
N GLU A 335 -15.68 -10.52 12.71
CA GLU A 335 -14.42 -11.23 12.48
C GLU A 335 -13.55 -10.58 11.39
N GLN A 336 -14.07 -9.58 10.66
CA GLN A 336 -13.29 -8.84 9.68
C GLN A 336 -12.29 -7.94 10.41
N PRO A 337 -10.97 -7.99 10.08
CA PRO A 337 -10.02 -7.05 10.66
C PRO A 337 -10.32 -5.63 10.20
N THR A 338 -10.06 -4.65 11.07
CA THR A 338 -10.07 -3.24 10.69
C THR A 338 -8.80 -2.89 9.92
N LEU A 339 -8.82 -1.78 9.16
CA LEU A 339 -7.62 -1.29 8.47
C LEU A 339 -6.49 -1.00 9.49
N ARG A 340 -6.83 -0.46 10.66
CA ARG A 340 -5.90 -0.30 11.77
C ARG A 340 -5.24 -1.61 12.17
N ALA A 341 -6.04 -2.67 12.42
CA ALA A 341 -5.51 -3.97 12.85
C ALA A 341 -4.60 -4.60 11.78
N MET A 342 -4.99 -4.49 10.49
CA MET A 342 -4.14 -4.93 9.38
C MET A 342 -2.83 -4.15 9.32
N THR A 343 -2.87 -2.83 9.53
CA THR A 343 -1.69 -1.95 9.54
C THR A 343 -0.75 -2.28 10.71
N GLU A 344 -1.30 -2.40 11.93
CA GLU A 344 -0.51 -2.77 13.12
C GLU A 344 0.18 -4.11 12.92
N LYS A 345 -0.56 -5.12 12.42
CA LYS A 345 0.00 -6.45 12.18
C LYS A 345 1.04 -6.46 11.05
N ALA A 346 0.82 -5.69 9.99
CA ALA A 346 1.80 -5.54 8.91
C ALA A 346 3.11 -4.94 9.43
N ILE A 347 3.04 -3.88 10.23
CA ILE A 347 4.21 -3.27 10.87
C ILE A 347 4.95 -4.28 11.76
N ASP A 348 4.24 -4.99 12.64
CA ASP A 348 4.82 -6.00 13.55
C ASP A 348 5.59 -7.09 12.79
N LEU A 349 5.07 -7.55 11.65
CA LEU A 349 5.67 -8.61 10.84
C LEU A 349 6.83 -8.11 9.96
N LEU A 350 6.79 -6.86 9.53
CA LEU A 350 7.81 -6.26 8.67
C LEU A 350 8.97 -5.64 9.48
N ASP A 351 8.72 -5.09 10.66
CA ASP A 351 9.77 -4.53 11.53
C ASP A 351 10.54 -5.65 12.27
N THR A 352 11.14 -6.53 11.50
CA THR A 352 11.96 -7.63 11.99
C THR A 352 13.30 -7.63 11.26
N GLY A 353 14.42 -7.59 11.99
CA GLY A 353 15.75 -7.47 11.41
C GLY A 353 16.23 -6.00 11.30
N ASP A 354 17.34 -5.82 10.59
CA ASP A 354 18.04 -4.54 10.48
C ASP A 354 17.79 -3.82 9.14
N GLU A 355 17.18 -4.49 8.15
CA GLU A 355 17.05 -4.02 6.78
C GLU A 355 16.03 -2.90 6.61
N GLY A 356 14.96 -2.91 7.41
CA GLY A 356 13.85 -1.98 7.29
C GLY A 356 12.78 -2.45 6.29
N PHE A 357 11.75 -1.61 6.05
CA PHE A 357 10.64 -1.99 5.19
C PHE A 357 10.01 -0.81 4.42
N PHE A 358 9.32 -1.17 3.33
CA PHE A 358 8.35 -0.33 2.63
C PHE A 358 6.95 -0.94 2.78
N LEU A 359 5.99 -0.17 3.30
CA LEU A 359 4.60 -0.57 3.48
C LEU A 359 3.67 0.46 2.82
N GLN A 360 2.81 0.01 1.89
CA GLN A 360 1.67 0.78 1.42
C GLN A 360 0.39 0.31 2.12
N VAL A 361 -0.44 1.26 2.56
CA VAL A 361 -1.73 1.02 3.22
C VAL A 361 -2.80 1.86 2.53
N GLU A 362 -3.93 1.26 2.19
CA GLU A 362 -5.00 1.95 1.49
C GLU A 362 -6.34 1.84 2.19
N GLY A 363 -7.00 3.00 2.36
CA GLY A 363 -8.44 3.11 2.65
C GLY A 363 -9.21 3.29 1.35
N ALA A 364 -9.52 2.21 0.66
CA ALA A 364 -10.03 2.21 -0.71
C ALA A 364 -11.48 2.65 -0.86
N SER A 365 -12.28 2.49 0.18
CA SER A 365 -13.72 2.66 0.04
C SER A 365 -14.23 4.07 0.35
N ILE A 366 -13.34 5.04 0.56
CA ILE A 366 -13.72 6.46 0.58
C ILE A 366 -14.25 6.82 -0.82
N ASP A 367 -13.47 6.55 -1.86
CA ASP A 367 -13.82 6.71 -3.27
C ASP A 367 -15.10 5.96 -3.66
N LYS A 368 -15.16 4.65 -3.36
CA LYS A 368 -16.30 3.79 -3.73
C LYS A 368 -17.61 4.30 -3.13
N GLN A 369 -17.55 4.89 -1.94
CA GLN A 369 -18.72 5.48 -1.29
C GLN A 369 -19.06 6.87 -1.85
N ASP A 370 -18.09 7.64 -2.30
CA ASP A 370 -18.33 8.89 -3.02
C ASP A 370 -18.92 8.64 -4.40
N HIS A 371 -18.46 7.63 -5.14
CA HIS A 371 -19.10 7.17 -6.38
C HIS A 371 -20.59 6.83 -6.18
N ALA A 372 -20.94 6.28 -5.03
CA ALA A 372 -22.32 5.95 -4.64
C ALA A 372 -23.09 7.14 -4.04
N ALA A 373 -22.49 8.33 -3.97
CA ALA A 373 -23.04 9.50 -3.27
C ALA A 373 -23.46 9.16 -1.83
N ASN A 374 -22.69 8.35 -1.11
CA ASN A 374 -22.99 7.79 0.21
C ASN A 374 -22.14 8.45 1.29
N ALA A 375 -22.62 9.55 1.86
CA ALA A 375 -21.86 10.35 2.82
C ALA A 375 -21.43 9.58 4.08
N CYS A 376 -22.30 8.75 4.68
CA CYS A 376 -21.90 7.98 5.86
C CYS A 376 -20.85 6.92 5.53
N GLY A 377 -20.94 6.30 4.36
CA GLY A 377 -19.92 5.35 3.89
C GLY A 377 -18.55 6.04 3.79
N GLN A 378 -18.47 7.14 3.05
CA GLN A 378 -17.25 7.95 2.90
C GLN A 378 -16.66 8.39 4.25
N ILE A 379 -17.51 8.94 5.13
CA ILE A 379 -17.10 9.35 6.49
C ILE A 379 -16.51 8.18 7.27
N GLY A 380 -17.18 7.02 7.24
CA GLY A 380 -16.74 5.82 7.96
C GLY A 380 -15.37 5.32 7.53
N GLU A 381 -15.14 5.31 6.22
CA GLU A 381 -13.88 4.84 5.66
C GLU A 381 -12.73 5.84 5.87
N THR A 382 -13.02 7.15 5.85
CA THR A 382 -12.02 8.17 6.24
C THR A 382 -11.62 8.02 7.72
N VAL A 383 -12.58 7.69 8.61
CA VAL A 383 -12.29 7.40 10.03
C VAL A 383 -11.47 6.11 10.18
N ASP A 384 -11.79 5.04 9.43
CA ASP A 384 -11.00 3.80 9.45
C ASP A 384 -9.55 4.04 8.97
N LEU A 385 -9.34 4.89 7.95
CA LEU A 385 -8.01 5.31 7.52
C LEU A 385 -7.29 6.13 8.61
N ASP A 386 -7.97 7.09 9.24
CA ASP A 386 -7.36 7.88 10.33
C ASP A 386 -6.88 6.99 11.48
N GLU A 387 -7.65 5.94 11.82
CA GLU A 387 -7.25 4.97 12.84
C GLU A 387 -5.98 4.18 12.42
N ALA A 388 -5.81 3.88 11.13
CA ALA A 388 -4.58 3.28 10.60
C ALA A 388 -3.39 4.27 10.62
N VAL A 389 -3.65 5.55 10.29
CA VAL A 389 -2.63 6.61 10.41
C VAL A 389 -2.14 6.76 11.84
N GLN A 390 -3.04 6.68 12.84
CA GLN A 390 -2.66 6.70 14.26
C GLN A 390 -1.72 5.54 14.61
N ALA A 391 -1.99 4.32 14.10
CA ALA A 391 -1.11 3.18 14.32
C ALA A 391 0.28 3.41 13.71
N ALA A 392 0.35 3.88 12.47
CA ALA A 392 1.60 4.21 11.79
C ALA A 392 2.39 5.30 12.52
N LEU A 393 1.74 6.37 12.99
CA LEU A 393 2.39 7.44 13.76
C LEU A 393 2.88 6.94 15.11
N THR A 394 2.09 6.13 15.83
CA THR A 394 2.50 5.54 17.12
C THR A 394 3.79 4.73 16.97
N PHE A 395 3.89 3.92 15.92
CA PHE A 395 5.10 3.18 15.60
C PHE A 395 6.25 4.14 15.25
N ALA A 396 6.04 5.07 14.32
CA ALA A 396 7.07 5.97 13.84
C ALA A 396 7.64 6.90 14.93
N GLU A 397 6.81 7.31 15.88
CA GLU A 397 7.25 8.10 17.06
C GLU A 397 8.12 7.27 18.00
N ALA A 398 7.78 6.00 18.21
CA ALA A 398 8.55 5.09 19.06
C ALA A 398 9.85 4.65 18.40
N ASP A 399 9.83 4.33 17.11
CA ASP A 399 10.99 3.92 16.32
C ASP A 399 11.97 5.09 16.05
N GLY A 400 11.44 6.26 15.76
CA GLY A 400 12.22 7.48 15.50
C GLY A 400 12.90 7.55 14.14
N ASN A 401 12.87 6.50 13.33
CA ASN A 401 13.53 6.37 12.03
C ASN A 401 12.58 5.93 10.89
N THR A 402 11.30 6.14 11.06
CA THR A 402 10.25 5.81 10.10
C THR A 402 9.67 7.07 9.47
N LEU A 403 9.59 7.13 8.13
CA LEU A 403 8.85 8.13 7.39
C LEU A 403 7.41 7.66 7.20
N VAL A 404 6.45 8.45 7.67
CA VAL A 404 5.01 8.26 7.40
C VAL A 404 4.55 9.34 6.43
N ILE A 405 3.91 8.94 5.33
CA ILE A 405 3.27 9.85 4.36
C ILE A 405 1.79 9.50 4.27
N VAL A 406 0.93 10.51 4.34
CA VAL A 406 -0.52 10.36 4.16
C VAL A 406 -0.99 11.30 3.06
N THR A 407 -1.72 10.76 2.09
CA THR A 407 -2.26 11.52 0.96
C THR A 407 -3.50 10.84 0.38
N ALA A 408 -4.05 11.41 -0.68
CA ALA A 408 -5.08 10.81 -1.53
C ALA A 408 -4.51 10.59 -2.94
N ASP A 409 -5.12 9.77 -3.73
CA ASP A 409 -4.76 9.54 -5.14
C ASP A 409 -5.39 10.57 -6.08
N HIS A 410 -6.64 10.91 -5.89
CA HIS A 410 -7.39 11.99 -6.53
C HIS A 410 -8.45 12.55 -5.56
N ALA A 411 -9.13 13.62 -5.94
CA ALA A 411 -10.27 14.14 -5.20
C ALA A 411 -11.59 13.59 -5.76
N HIS A 412 -12.65 13.78 -4.98
CA HIS A 412 -13.98 13.32 -5.34
C HIS A 412 -15.03 14.44 -5.27
N SER A 413 -16.30 14.06 -5.34
CA SER A 413 -17.41 14.94 -5.64
C SER A 413 -18.15 15.49 -4.42
N SER A 414 -17.80 15.09 -3.18
CA SER A 414 -18.50 15.58 -1.99
C SER A 414 -18.18 17.05 -1.69
N GLN A 415 -19.22 17.85 -1.44
CA GLN A 415 -19.07 19.26 -1.11
C GLN A 415 -20.00 19.65 0.04
N ILE A 416 -19.49 20.38 1.05
CA ILE A 416 -20.32 21.00 2.06
C ILE A 416 -20.97 22.25 1.44
N VAL A 417 -22.30 22.34 1.53
CA VAL A 417 -23.08 23.43 0.92
C VAL A 417 -24.00 24.11 1.94
N ASP A 418 -24.23 25.41 1.78
CA ASP A 418 -25.12 26.19 2.65
C ASP A 418 -26.60 25.90 2.36
N SER A 419 -26.95 25.79 1.09
CA SER A 419 -28.33 25.61 0.63
C SER A 419 -28.46 24.30 -0.18
N THR A 420 -29.70 23.78 -0.22
CA THR A 420 -30.00 22.56 -0.97
C THR A 420 -29.88 22.83 -2.48
N PRO A 421 -29.03 22.11 -3.22
CA PRO A 421 -28.92 22.29 -4.65
C PRO A 421 -30.21 21.86 -5.35
N PRO A 422 -30.65 22.56 -6.42
CA PRO A 422 -31.95 22.28 -7.04
C PRO A 422 -31.98 20.98 -7.88
N THR A 423 -30.83 20.51 -8.33
CA THR A 423 -30.74 19.36 -9.25
C THR A 423 -29.69 18.31 -8.88
N SER A 424 -28.71 18.67 -8.04
CA SER A 424 -27.66 17.74 -7.60
C SER A 424 -28.16 16.88 -6.44
N LEU A 425 -27.52 15.70 -6.29
CA LEU A 425 -27.75 14.85 -5.12
C LEU A 425 -27.26 15.54 -3.86
N SER A 426 -27.97 15.38 -2.77
CA SER A 426 -27.58 15.94 -1.49
C SER A 426 -28.12 15.14 -0.31
N THR A 427 -27.53 15.34 0.85
CA THR A 427 -27.97 14.76 2.12
C THR A 427 -27.73 15.74 3.27
N ALA A 428 -28.48 15.61 4.35
CA ALA A 428 -28.25 16.34 5.60
C ALA A 428 -27.77 15.38 6.69
N LEU A 429 -26.70 15.75 7.38
CA LEU A 429 -26.09 14.97 8.44
C LEU A 429 -26.14 15.73 9.76
N LYS A 430 -26.35 15.02 10.86
CA LYS A 430 -26.25 15.53 12.22
C LYS A 430 -24.81 15.36 12.69
N THR A 431 -24.05 16.45 12.80
CA THR A 431 -22.67 16.42 13.27
C THR A 431 -22.59 16.24 14.80
N VAL A 432 -21.40 15.90 15.29
CA VAL A 432 -21.12 15.79 16.74
C VAL A 432 -21.37 17.10 17.49
N ASP A 433 -21.20 18.26 16.82
CA ASP A 433 -21.55 19.58 17.38
C ASP A 433 -23.05 19.79 17.59
N GLY A 434 -23.88 18.86 17.10
CA GLY A 434 -25.32 19.02 17.10
C GLY A 434 -25.87 19.91 15.96
N SER A 435 -25.00 20.35 15.06
CA SER A 435 -25.36 21.15 13.87
C SER A 435 -25.79 20.25 12.70
N THR A 436 -26.47 20.84 11.73
CA THR A 436 -26.77 20.17 10.46
C THR A 436 -25.72 20.54 9.42
N MET A 437 -25.05 19.54 8.85
CA MET A 437 -24.16 19.70 7.73
C MET A 437 -24.84 19.16 6.47
N LYS A 438 -24.93 19.98 5.42
CA LYS A 438 -25.45 19.57 4.12
C LYS A 438 -24.29 19.21 3.22
N VAL A 439 -24.36 18.01 2.60
CA VAL A 439 -23.36 17.53 1.65
C VAL A 439 -24.03 17.32 0.30
N SER A 440 -23.40 17.82 -0.76
CA SER A 440 -23.86 17.70 -2.15
C SER A 440 -22.88 16.93 -3.00
N TYR A 441 -23.41 16.24 -4.01
CA TYR A 441 -22.70 15.50 -5.04
C TYR A 441 -23.20 16.00 -6.40
N GLY A 442 -22.32 16.45 -7.27
CA GLY A 442 -22.73 17.17 -8.49
C GLY A 442 -22.10 16.72 -9.79
N THR A 443 -21.39 15.58 -9.80
CA THR A 443 -20.66 15.12 -10.99
C THR A 443 -21.42 14.10 -11.82
N ALA A 444 -22.54 13.56 -11.34
CA ALA A 444 -23.48 12.73 -12.08
C ALA A 444 -24.93 12.99 -11.67
N ALA A 445 -25.87 12.58 -12.55
CA ALA A 445 -27.30 12.60 -12.25
C ALA A 445 -27.68 11.50 -11.25
N GLU A 446 -28.91 11.57 -10.71
CA GLU A 446 -29.45 10.54 -9.81
C GLU A 446 -29.40 9.15 -10.45
N GLY A 447 -28.88 8.19 -9.69
CA GLY A 447 -28.66 6.81 -10.14
C GLY A 447 -27.39 6.58 -10.98
N GLY A 448 -26.66 7.63 -11.33
CA GLY A 448 -25.33 7.54 -11.96
C GLY A 448 -24.22 7.49 -10.91
N SER A 449 -23.08 6.90 -11.27
CA SER A 449 -21.85 6.94 -10.47
C SER A 449 -21.28 8.35 -10.50
N GLN A 450 -21.06 8.94 -9.32
CA GLN A 450 -20.37 10.23 -9.22
C GLN A 450 -18.92 10.07 -9.71
N GLN A 451 -18.39 11.10 -10.35
CA GLN A 451 -17.07 11.05 -10.97
C GLN A 451 -16.05 11.79 -10.11
N HIS A 452 -14.78 11.46 -10.29
CA HIS A 452 -13.65 12.17 -9.69
C HIS A 452 -13.65 13.65 -10.06
N THR A 453 -12.89 14.45 -9.32
CA THR A 453 -12.67 15.87 -9.62
C THR A 453 -11.18 16.18 -9.69
N GLY A 454 -10.79 16.95 -10.71
CA GLY A 454 -9.41 17.39 -10.89
C GLY A 454 -9.09 18.59 -10.01
N THR A 455 -8.33 18.35 -8.92
CA THR A 455 -7.82 19.40 -8.04
C THR A 455 -6.49 18.97 -7.44
N GLN A 456 -5.74 19.91 -6.87
CA GLN A 456 -4.58 19.55 -6.04
C GLN A 456 -5.04 18.87 -4.76
N LEU A 457 -4.18 18.05 -4.18
CA LEU A 457 -4.46 17.22 -3.02
C LEU A 457 -3.51 17.51 -1.88
N ARG A 458 -4.01 17.39 -0.65
CA ARG A 458 -3.18 17.42 0.54
C ARG A 458 -2.24 16.22 0.56
N ILE A 459 -0.95 16.49 0.84
CA ILE A 459 0.03 15.50 1.26
C ILE A 459 0.58 15.93 2.62
N ALA A 460 0.73 14.98 3.55
CA ALA A 460 1.25 15.27 4.88
C ALA A 460 2.24 14.18 5.31
N ALA A 461 3.27 14.56 6.09
CA ALA A 461 4.30 13.61 6.48
C ALA A 461 4.85 13.87 7.89
N TYR A 462 5.44 12.78 8.45
CA TYR A 462 6.19 12.75 9.71
C TYR A 462 7.45 11.90 9.54
N GLY A 463 8.55 12.29 10.18
CA GLY A 463 9.77 11.50 10.24
C GLY A 463 10.87 11.96 9.27
N PRO A 464 11.92 11.14 9.08
CA PRO A 464 13.01 11.44 8.15
C PRO A 464 12.50 11.62 6.72
N GLY A 465 12.93 12.69 6.03
CA GLY A 465 12.49 12.99 4.68
C GLY A 465 11.13 13.71 4.57
N ALA A 466 10.38 13.88 5.67
CA ALA A 466 9.06 14.52 5.68
C ALA A 466 9.06 15.94 5.08
N ALA A 467 10.15 16.69 5.20
CA ALA A 467 10.26 18.04 4.65
C ALA A 467 10.09 18.11 3.12
N ASN A 468 10.28 16.99 2.40
CA ASN A 468 10.15 16.94 0.94
C ASN A 468 8.71 17.04 0.44
N VAL A 469 7.70 16.86 1.30
CA VAL A 469 6.29 17.04 0.91
C VAL A 469 5.80 18.49 1.08
N ALA A 470 6.63 19.39 1.63
CA ALA A 470 6.20 20.77 1.90
C ALA A 470 6.07 21.60 0.62
N GLY A 471 5.04 22.47 0.57
CA GLY A 471 4.77 23.33 -0.56
C GLY A 471 3.89 22.68 -1.61
N LEU A 472 4.14 22.95 -2.89
CA LEU A 472 3.46 22.34 -4.02
C LEU A 472 4.44 21.43 -4.77
N THR A 473 4.11 20.15 -4.85
CA THR A 473 4.87 19.11 -5.57
C THR A 473 4.03 18.50 -6.68
N ASP A 474 4.56 17.55 -7.42
CA ASP A 474 3.78 16.68 -8.31
C ASP A 474 3.65 15.27 -7.68
N GLN A 475 2.61 14.54 -8.04
CA GLN A 475 2.38 13.19 -7.51
C GLN A 475 3.55 12.23 -7.76
N THR A 476 4.28 12.39 -8.87
CA THR A 476 5.50 11.63 -9.15
C THR A 476 6.65 11.92 -8.19
N ASP A 477 6.68 13.10 -7.54
CA ASP A 477 7.72 13.45 -6.57
C ASP A 477 7.67 12.54 -5.33
N THR A 478 6.51 11.92 -5.04
CA THR A 478 6.38 10.95 -3.93
C THR A 478 7.28 9.74 -4.11
N PHE A 479 7.42 9.24 -5.36
CA PHE A 479 8.38 8.17 -5.69
C PHE A 479 9.81 8.55 -5.30
N PHE A 480 10.24 9.75 -5.66
CA PHE A 480 11.59 10.23 -5.36
C PHE A 480 11.76 10.51 -3.87
N THR A 481 10.76 11.06 -3.21
CA THR A 481 10.76 11.29 -1.76
C THR A 481 10.99 9.98 -1.00
N ILE A 482 10.25 8.94 -1.33
CA ILE A 482 10.33 7.62 -0.68
C ILE A 482 11.66 6.94 -1.02
N SER A 483 11.99 6.83 -2.30
CA SER A 483 13.21 6.13 -2.73
C SER A 483 14.48 6.80 -2.24
N ASN A 484 14.51 8.14 -2.14
CA ASN A 484 15.63 8.87 -1.55
C ASN A 484 15.69 8.69 -0.03
N ALA A 485 14.55 8.76 0.68
CA ALA A 485 14.51 8.59 2.14
C ALA A 485 15.04 7.21 2.56
N LEU A 486 14.73 6.16 1.78
CA LEU A 486 15.21 4.79 2.00
C LEU A 486 16.61 4.53 1.41
N GLY A 487 17.20 5.47 0.68
CA GLY A 487 18.52 5.31 0.04
C GLY A 487 18.56 4.23 -1.04
N LEU A 488 17.44 3.99 -1.77
CA LEU A 488 17.32 2.90 -2.73
C LEU A 488 18.13 3.14 -4.01
N ASP A 489 18.84 2.12 -4.49
CA ASP A 489 19.29 2.07 -5.89
C ASP A 489 18.07 1.76 -6.78
N ARG A 490 17.63 2.76 -7.54
CA ARG A 490 16.47 2.67 -8.43
C ARG A 490 16.73 1.93 -9.74
N ASP A 491 17.99 1.75 -10.12
CA ASP A 491 18.34 0.88 -11.24
C ASP A 491 18.63 -0.54 -10.73
N ILE A 492 17.57 -1.34 -10.62
CA ILE A 492 17.64 -2.71 -10.07
C ILE A 492 18.67 -3.60 -10.79
N ARG A 493 19.03 -3.28 -12.05
CA ARG A 493 20.06 -4.01 -12.79
C ARG A 493 21.42 -3.93 -12.10
N ASN A 494 21.71 -2.79 -11.42
CA ASN A 494 22.94 -2.63 -10.65
C ASN A 494 23.02 -3.62 -9.49
N LEU A 495 21.89 -3.96 -8.88
CA LEU A 495 21.81 -4.88 -7.74
C LEU A 495 22.14 -6.33 -8.11
N SER A 496 21.94 -6.71 -9.38
CA SER A 496 22.33 -8.04 -9.92
C SER A 496 23.68 -8.03 -10.63
N PHE A 497 24.41 -6.89 -10.67
CA PHE A 497 25.68 -6.80 -11.42
C PHE A 497 26.72 -7.80 -10.94
N GLY A 498 26.83 -8.03 -9.63
CA GLY A 498 27.74 -8.96 -8.98
C GLY A 498 27.25 -10.41 -8.91
N ALA A 499 26.09 -10.72 -9.50
CA ALA A 499 25.51 -12.07 -9.43
C ALA A 499 26.43 -13.14 -10.02
N THR A 500 26.40 -14.30 -9.41
CA THR A 500 27.18 -15.49 -9.79
C THR A 500 26.29 -16.71 -9.97
N ALA A 501 26.73 -17.65 -10.77
CA ALA A 501 26.08 -18.96 -10.88
C ALA A 501 27.14 -20.06 -11.10
N GLU A 502 26.88 -21.26 -10.58
CA GLU A 502 27.77 -22.41 -10.75
C GLU A 502 26.97 -23.70 -10.86
N LEU A 503 27.60 -24.70 -11.48
CA LEU A 503 27.11 -26.07 -11.49
C LEU A 503 27.92 -26.92 -10.49
N SER A 504 27.27 -27.96 -9.94
CA SER A 504 27.91 -28.91 -8.99
C SER A 504 29.16 -29.62 -9.54
N GLY A 505 29.54 -29.30 -10.76
CA GLY A 505 30.75 -29.80 -11.42
C GLY A 505 30.83 -29.40 -12.89
N SER A 506 31.97 -29.68 -13.54
CA SER A 506 32.18 -29.38 -14.96
C SER A 506 32.06 -30.61 -15.87
N THR A 507 31.93 -31.82 -15.29
CA THR A 507 31.83 -33.10 -16.03
C THR A 507 30.84 -34.03 -15.35
N PHE A 508 29.91 -34.58 -16.13
CA PHE A 508 28.83 -35.42 -15.63
C PHE A 508 28.67 -36.69 -16.46
N ALA A 509 28.18 -37.78 -15.85
CA ALA A 509 27.73 -38.94 -16.58
C ALA A 509 26.38 -38.64 -17.29
N PRO A 510 26.07 -39.36 -18.39
CA PRO A 510 24.76 -39.24 -19.05
C PRO A 510 23.60 -39.44 -18.08
N GLY A 511 22.66 -38.49 -18.02
CA GLY A 511 21.50 -38.54 -17.13
C GLY A 511 21.79 -38.29 -15.64
N ALA A 512 23.02 -37.96 -15.26
CA ALA A 512 23.37 -37.62 -13.89
C ALA A 512 22.63 -36.37 -13.38
N ARG A 513 22.45 -36.29 -12.07
CA ARG A 513 21.90 -35.10 -11.44
C ARG A 513 22.91 -33.96 -11.43
N ILE A 514 22.51 -32.80 -11.89
CA ILE A 514 23.29 -31.56 -11.85
C ILE A 514 22.56 -30.61 -10.88
N THR A 515 23.30 -29.99 -9.98
CA THR A 515 22.79 -28.88 -9.17
C THR A 515 23.32 -27.58 -9.75
N LEU A 516 22.45 -26.62 -9.98
CA LEU A 516 22.74 -25.22 -10.27
C LEU A 516 22.56 -24.43 -8.96
N THR A 517 23.56 -23.64 -8.59
CA THR A 517 23.47 -22.65 -7.53
C THR A 517 23.67 -21.28 -8.17
N ALA A 518 22.79 -20.34 -7.88
CA ALA A 518 22.85 -18.96 -8.31
C ALA A 518 22.70 -18.05 -7.09
N GLU A 519 23.47 -16.97 -7.02
CA GLU A 519 23.50 -16.04 -5.88
C GLU A 519 23.71 -14.61 -6.37
N GLY A 520 23.19 -13.64 -5.61
CA GLY A 520 23.40 -12.21 -5.84
C GLY A 520 22.52 -11.61 -6.96
N PHE A 521 21.47 -12.29 -7.40
CA PHE A 521 20.48 -11.77 -8.34
C PHE A 521 19.42 -10.91 -7.61
N ARG A 522 19.86 -9.95 -6.80
CA ARG A 522 18.97 -9.15 -5.93
C ARG A 522 17.97 -8.29 -6.69
N GLY A 523 18.31 -7.84 -7.89
CA GLY A 523 17.41 -7.12 -8.79
C GLY A 523 16.38 -7.99 -9.52
N ASP A 524 16.25 -9.27 -9.15
CA ASP A 524 15.40 -10.22 -9.84
C ASP A 524 14.53 -11.00 -8.87
N THR A 525 13.29 -11.23 -9.24
CA THR A 525 12.37 -12.14 -8.54
C THR A 525 12.41 -13.54 -9.11
N GLN A 526 12.88 -13.68 -10.34
CA GLN A 526 12.90 -14.94 -11.07
C GLN A 526 14.19 -15.11 -11.88
N LEU A 527 14.62 -16.35 -12.03
CA LEU A 527 15.73 -16.75 -12.89
C LEU A 527 15.23 -17.62 -14.03
N ILE A 528 15.60 -17.27 -15.25
CA ILE A 528 15.25 -18.02 -16.47
C ILE A 528 16.44 -18.86 -16.91
N GLY A 529 16.28 -20.18 -16.94
CA GLY A 529 17.31 -21.13 -17.37
C GLY A 529 17.08 -21.61 -18.80
N SER A 530 18.15 -21.77 -19.59
CA SER A 530 18.08 -22.26 -20.97
C SER A 530 18.23 -23.78 -21.10
N ALA A 531 17.82 -24.32 -22.25
CA ALA A 531 18.20 -25.68 -22.64
C ALA A 531 19.75 -25.84 -22.65
N PRO A 532 20.30 -27.03 -22.44
CA PRO A 532 19.60 -28.33 -22.36
C PRO A 532 19.19 -28.75 -20.94
N LEU A 533 19.48 -27.97 -19.90
CA LEU A 533 19.18 -28.36 -18.53
C LEU A 533 17.73 -28.04 -18.15
N PHE A 534 17.18 -26.98 -18.72
CA PHE A 534 15.84 -26.53 -18.46
C PHE A 534 14.96 -26.60 -19.72
N THR A 535 13.69 -26.92 -19.55
CA THR A 535 12.65 -26.96 -20.60
C THR A 535 11.72 -25.77 -20.40
N GLU A 536 10.84 -25.46 -21.34
CA GLU A 536 9.84 -24.39 -21.19
C GLU A 536 9.09 -24.46 -19.86
N ARG A 537 8.76 -25.68 -19.38
CA ARG A 537 8.10 -25.91 -18.09
C ARG A 537 8.97 -25.73 -16.85
N THR A 538 10.29 -25.72 -17.01
CA THR A 538 11.24 -25.69 -15.89
C THR A 538 12.25 -24.57 -16.04
N ALA A 539 12.05 -23.68 -17.01
CA ALA A 539 12.97 -22.59 -17.31
C ALA A 539 12.95 -21.50 -16.24
N THR A 540 11.75 -21.11 -15.80
CA THR A 540 11.61 -20.05 -14.81
C THR A 540 11.58 -20.63 -13.39
N ARG A 541 12.28 -19.97 -12.47
CA ARG A 541 12.34 -20.32 -11.06
C ARG A 541 12.32 -19.08 -10.21
N ASP A 542 11.50 -19.10 -9.17
CA ASP A 542 11.48 -18.05 -8.17
C ASP A 542 12.82 -18.00 -7.43
N LEU A 543 13.30 -16.80 -7.16
CA LEU A 543 14.48 -16.52 -6.35
C LEU A 543 14.04 -16.23 -4.90
N ASN A 544 14.83 -16.69 -3.95
CA ASN A 544 14.73 -16.28 -2.57
C ASN A 544 15.91 -15.37 -2.26
N ASP A 545 15.65 -14.10 -1.95
CA ASP A 545 16.68 -13.06 -1.71
C ASP A 545 17.81 -13.06 -2.76
N GLY A 546 17.45 -13.13 -4.04
CA GLY A 546 18.40 -13.18 -5.14
C GLY A 546 19.21 -14.48 -5.24
N ALA A 547 18.79 -15.54 -4.56
CA ALA A 547 19.45 -16.83 -4.55
C ALA A 547 18.54 -17.99 -5.00
N LEU A 548 19.12 -19.00 -5.64
CA LEU A 548 18.43 -20.20 -6.10
C LEU A 548 19.33 -21.40 -6.04
N THR A 549 18.80 -22.55 -5.58
CA THR A 549 19.38 -23.87 -5.82
C THR A 549 18.38 -24.73 -6.58
N ALA A 550 18.70 -25.07 -7.81
CA ALA A 550 17.87 -25.91 -8.67
C ALA A 550 18.59 -27.21 -9.09
N THR A 551 17.82 -28.27 -9.37
CA THR A 551 18.37 -29.52 -9.85
C THR A 551 17.81 -29.90 -11.23
N ALA A 552 18.67 -30.36 -12.13
CA ALA A 552 18.30 -30.83 -13.44
C ALA A 552 19.00 -32.17 -13.74
N LYS A 553 18.64 -32.82 -14.85
CA LYS A 553 19.35 -34.01 -15.36
C LYS A 553 20.27 -33.63 -16.50
N ALA A 554 21.50 -34.14 -16.48
CA ALA A 554 22.41 -34.03 -17.60
C ALA A 554 21.80 -34.65 -18.87
N PRO A 555 22.12 -34.13 -20.06
CA PRO A 555 21.80 -34.79 -21.32
C PRO A 555 22.27 -36.24 -21.33
N THR A 556 21.52 -37.09 -22.04
CA THR A 556 21.91 -38.53 -22.18
C THR A 556 22.97 -38.78 -23.25
N THR A 557 23.15 -37.83 -24.16
CA THR A 557 24.15 -37.90 -25.23
C THR A 557 25.46 -37.29 -24.73
N PRO A 558 26.61 -38.00 -24.87
CA PRO A 558 27.91 -37.39 -24.59
C PRO A 558 28.20 -36.20 -25.50
N GLY A 559 28.82 -35.16 -24.96
CA GLY A 559 29.16 -33.93 -25.70
C GLY A 559 29.45 -32.76 -24.75
N ASP A 560 29.84 -31.64 -25.33
CA ASP A 560 30.02 -30.37 -24.62
C ASP A 560 28.74 -29.56 -24.74
N TYR A 561 28.34 -28.98 -23.63
CA TYR A 561 27.07 -28.24 -23.46
C TYR A 561 27.31 -26.93 -22.73
N SER A 562 26.37 -26.03 -22.89
CA SER A 562 26.28 -24.84 -22.05
C SER A 562 24.82 -24.61 -21.62
N VAL A 563 24.65 -23.99 -20.46
CA VAL A 563 23.37 -23.45 -19.97
C VAL A 563 23.56 -21.98 -19.66
N THR A 564 22.61 -21.16 -20.06
CA THR A 564 22.56 -19.74 -19.66
C THR A 564 21.45 -19.57 -18.65
N VAL A 565 21.74 -18.88 -17.56
CA VAL A 565 20.76 -18.42 -16.58
C VAL A 565 20.67 -16.91 -16.64
N THR A 566 19.46 -16.36 -16.66
CA THR A 566 19.22 -14.93 -16.87
C THR A 566 18.23 -14.43 -15.83
N GLY A 567 18.57 -13.35 -15.13
CA GLY A 567 17.66 -12.65 -14.26
C GLY A 567 16.51 -12.02 -15.06
N ALA A 568 15.29 -12.26 -14.66
CA ALA A 568 14.10 -11.89 -15.43
C ALA A 568 13.92 -10.36 -15.54
N GLN A 569 14.25 -9.62 -14.47
CA GLN A 569 14.12 -8.17 -14.41
C GLN A 569 15.41 -7.45 -14.82
N SER A 570 16.54 -7.90 -14.29
CA SER A 570 17.84 -7.26 -14.55
C SER A 570 18.42 -7.55 -15.94
N GLY A 571 18.00 -8.65 -16.58
CA GLY A 571 18.64 -9.14 -17.79
C GLY A 571 20.07 -9.67 -17.59
N LYS A 572 20.56 -9.77 -16.34
CA LYS A 572 21.88 -10.32 -16.03
C LYS A 572 21.96 -11.77 -16.46
N ALA A 573 22.83 -12.07 -17.42
CA ALA A 573 23.00 -13.42 -17.96
C ALA A 573 24.36 -14.01 -17.60
N ILE A 574 24.38 -15.29 -17.20
CA ILE A 574 25.59 -16.06 -16.89
C ILE A 574 25.53 -17.38 -17.66
N THR A 575 26.56 -17.66 -18.45
CA THR A 575 26.65 -18.89 -19.23
C THR A 575 27.67 -19.86 -18.60
N LEU A 576 27.22 -21.06 -18.31
CA LEU A 576 27.99 -22.12 -17.67
C LEU A 576 28.22 -23.27 -18.64
N ALA A 577 29.49 -23.64 -18.87
CA ALA A 577 29.85 -24.74 -19.73
C ALA A 577 30.05 -26.04 -18.92
N PHE A 578 29.66 -27.18 -19.49
CA PHE A 578 29.89 -28.51 -18.91
C PHE A 578 30.01 -29.60 -19.98
N THR A 579 30.62 -30.70 -19.61
CA THR A 579 30.82 -31.85 -20.51
C THR A 579 30.05 -33.07 -19.99
N VAL A 580 29.36 -33.76 -20.87
CA VAL A 580 28.77 -35.08 -20.59
C VAL A 580 29.63 -36.14 -21.22
N LYS A 581 30.16 -37.06 -20.41
CA LYS A 581 30.98 -38.20 -20.91
C LYS A 581 30.71 -39.46 -20.09
N ARG A 582 30.93 -40.65 -20.76
CA ARG A 582 30.76 -41.97 -20.13
C ARG A 582 31.85 -42.27 -19.12
#